data_55de84f15908c185df80a64712385871
#
_entry.id   55de84f15908c185df80a64712385871
#
_cell.length_a   1.000
_cell.length_b   1.000
_cell.length_c   1.000
_cell.angle_alpha   90.00
_cell.angle_beta   90.00
_cell.angle_gamma   90.00
#
_symmetry.space_group_name_H-M   'P 1'
#
loop_
_entity.id
_entity.type
_entity.pdbx_description
1 polymer ?
#
loop_
_entity_poly.entity_id
_entity_poly.type
_entity_poly.pdbx_seq_one_letter_code
_entity_poly.pdbx_strand_id
1 'polypeptide(L)'
;MRKWIFLALILFSGILSKAQSFNSHLTFQKTSYPVAAIQVPYPEDVVTSAVKEYMLSRGFAEAHYKDFLVFRSVPLDAGDSRSSDAYFSIVQKSHSEKDITIISLLPVKKGETLTPASVEDSSSLRFALSYLDSMRYHMHSYSIKQQILAQQKLVDKIKSKMLVLKNDSGDLAKKIRSYESELAQNKKDQEKQTREISSMSVGDESGLAKAHKKMDKLMDDQTDYEKKLRNYKAELEKNTEDRTTEQSIFDTANSQLEALKKRLADLK
;
A
#
# COMPACT_ATOMS: atom_id res chain seq x y z
N MET A 1 1.84 -10.65 -22.65
CA MET A 1 1.11 -11.30 -21.54
C MET A 1 0.63 -10.22 -20.58
N ARG A 2 -0.65 -9.83 -20.70
CA ARG A 2 -1.32 -8.85 -19.84
C ARG A 2 -1.54 -9.50 -18.48
N LYS A 3 -0.71 -9.16 -17.48
CA LYS A 3 -1.02 -9.48 -16.08
C LYS A 3 -2.13 -8.52 -15.65
N TRP A 4 -3.35 -9.01 -15.69
CA TRP A 4 -4.49 -8.39 -15.03
C TRP A 4 -4.21 -8.46 -13.53
N ILE A 5 -3.73 -7.37 -12.97
CA ILE A 5 -3.79 -7.15 -11.53
C ILE A 5 -5.25 -6.85 -11.25
N PHE A 6 -6.03 -7.92 -11.00
CA PHE A 6 -7.30 -7.80 -10.32
C PHE A 6 -6.98 -7.26 -8.93
N LEU A 7 -7.07 -5.96 -8.80
CA LEU A 7 -7.20 -5.31 -7.51
C LEU A 7 -8.55 -5.78 -6.98
N ALA A 8 -8.54 -6.88 -6.21
CA ALA A 8 -9.72 -7.36 -5.51
C ALA A 8 -10.15 -6.23 -4.58
N LEU A 9 -11.11 -5.45 -5.03
CA LEU A 9 -11.84 -4.49 -4.24
C LEU A 9 -12.65 -5.30 -3.25
N ILE A 10 -12.04 -5.69 -2.14
CA ILE A 10 -12.77 -6.19 -0.98
C ILE A 10 -13.53 -4.96 -0.44
N LEU A 11 -14.67 -4.72 -1.03
CA LEU A 11 -15.74 -3.99 -0.40
C LEU A 11 -16.15 -4.84 0.82
N PHE A 12 -15.38 -4.71 1.89
CA PHE A 12 -15.85 -5.06 3.21
C PHE A 12 -17.00 -4.10 3.49
N SER A 13 -18.17 -4.44 2.96
CA SER A 13 -19.45 -3.99 3.49
C SER A 13 -19.46 -4.51 4.91
N GLY A 14 -18.93 -3.69 5.83
CA GLY A 14 -18.94 -3.98 7.24
C GLY A 14 -20.39 -4.14 7.66
N ILE A 15 -20.90 -5.37 7.61
CA ILE A 15 -21.91 -5.80 8.57
C ILE A 15 -21.23 -5.50 9.89
N LEU A 16 -21.60 -4.38 10.51
CA LEU A 16 -21.37 -4.12 11.92
C LEU A 16 -22.17 -5.19 12.68
N SER A 17 -21.72 -6.42 12.56
CA SER A 17 -22.03 -7.46 13.53
C SER A 17 -21.70 -6.80 14.85
N LYS A 18 -22.72 -6.58 15.68
CA LYS A 18 -22.52 -6.07 17.04
C LYS A 18 -21.73 -7.15 17.77
N ALA A 19 -20.40 -7.12 17.59
CA ALA A 19 -19.49 -7.94 18.36
C ALA A 19 -19.63 -7.44 19.81
N GLN A 20 -20.50 -8.06 20.55
CA GLN A 20 -20.67 -7.81 21.97
C GLN A 20 -19.71 -8.72 22.70
N SER A 21 -19.09 -8.22 23.75
CA SER A 21 -18.28 -9.05 24.63
C SER A 21 -19.17 -10.11 25.33
N PHE A 22 -18.59 -11.25 25.59
CA PHE A 22 -19.28 -12.40 26.18
C PHE A 22 -18.39 -13.14 27.17
N ASN A 23 -19.02 -13.84 28.12
CA ASN A 23 -18.32 -14.73 29.03
C ASN A 23 -17.83 -15.96 28.28
N SER A 24 -16.58 -16.34 28.52
CA SER A 24 -15.96 -17.51 27.92
C SER A 24 -15.04 -18.21 28.93
N HIS A 25 -14.37 -19.25 28.47
CA HIS A 25 -13.36 -19.96 29.24
C HIS A 25 -12.09 -20.07 28.40
N LEU A 26 -10.96 -19.82 29.04
CA LEU A 26 -9.62 -19.98 28.44
C LEU A 26 -8.91 -21.12 29.16
N THR A 27 -8.52 -22.15 28.42
CA THR A 27 -7.72 -23.22 28.97
C THR A 27 -6.23 -22.85 28.86
N PHE A 28 -5.56 -22.73 30.00
CA PHE A 28 -4.13 -22.46 30.06
C PHE A 28 -3.47 -23.42 31.06
N GLN A 29 -2.41 -24.12 30.64
CA GLN A 29 -1.71 -25.11 31.44
C GLN A 29 -2.64 -26.18 32.09
N LYS A 30 -3.60 -26.71 31.32
CA LYS A 30 -4.63 -27.69 31.74
C LYS A 30 -5.64 -27.15 32.77
N THR A 31 -5.60 -25.86 33.07
CA THR A 31 -6.57 -25.21 33.97
C THR A 31 -7.50 -24.33 33.14
N SER A 32 -8.79 -24.38 33.41
CA SER A 32 -9.80 -23.54 32.77
C SER A 32 -10.05 -22.29 33.62
N TYR A 33 -9.96 -21.12 32.98
CA TYR A 33 -10.16 -19.82 33.59
C TYR A 33 -11.39 -19.14 33.00
N PRO A 34 -12.28 -18.55 33.79
CA PRO A 34 -13.32 -17.70 33.28
C PRO A 34 -12.73 -16.41 32.75
N VAL A 35 -13.13 -15.99 31.55
CA VAL A 35 -12.60 -14.80 30.87
C VAL A 35 -13.71 -13.97 30.25
N ALA A 36 -13.53 -12.67 30.15
CA ALA A 36 -14.27 -11.85 29.23
C ALA A 36 -13.66 -12.02 27.82
N ALA A 37 -14.48 -12.23 26.82
CA ALA A 37 -14.01 -12.39 25.45
C ALA A 37 -14.77 -11.49 24.48
N ILE A 38 -14.11 -11.06 23.41
CA ILE A 38 -14.73 -10.38 22.28
C ILE A 38 -14.14 -10.91 20.98
N GLN A 39 -14.99 -11.09 19.98
CA GLN A 39 -14.57 -11.43 18.62
C GLN A 39 -14.57 -10.16 17.76
N VAL A 40 -13.47 -9.90 17.04
CA VAL A 40 -13.34 -8.72 16.20
C VAL A 40 -12.92 -9.12 14.77
N PRO A 41 -13.43 -8.42 13.72
CA PRO A 41 -13.15 -8.76 12.33
C PRO A 41 -11.84 -8.10 11.84
N TYR A 42 -10.76 -8.40 12.52
CA TYR A 42 -9.41 -7.89 12.17
C TYR A 42 -8.38 -9.00 12.37
N PRO A 43 -7.27 -9.00 11.60
CA PRO A 43 -6.12 -9.90 11.80
C PRO A 43 -5.49 -9.75 13.18
N GLU A 44 -4.88 -10.82 13.67
CA GLU A 44 -4.30 -10.90 15.02
C GLU A 44 -3.21 -9.84 15.28
N ASP A 45 -2.35 -9.59 14.29
CA ASP A 45 -1.27 -8.59 14.37
C ASP A 45 -1.82 -7.15 14.50
N VAL A 46 -2.89 -6.84 13.76
CA VAL A 46 -3.60 -5.55 13.84
C VAL A 46 -4.24 -5.38 15.22
N VAL A 47 -4.90 -6.42 15.73
CA VAL A 47 -5.54 -6.40 17.04
C VAL A 47 -4.51 -6.27 18.15
N THR A 48 -3.44 -7.05 18.11
CA THR A 48 -2.35 -6.99 19.09
C THR A 48 -1.74 -5.58 19.14
N SER A 49 -1.48 -5.00 17.98
CA SER A 49 -0.93 -3.64 17.89
C SER A 49 -1.92 -2.58 18.42
N ALA A 50 -3.21 -2.73 18.12
CA ALA A 50 -4.25 -1.83 18.62
C ALA A 50 -4.41 -1.89 20.14
N VAL A 51 -4.37 -3.08 20.72
CA VAL A 51 -4.41 -3.28 22.19
C VAL A 51 -3.19 -2.63 22.82
N LYS A 52 -1.99 -2.85 22.28
CA LYS A 52 -0.77 -2.21 22.77
C LYS A 52 -0.85 -0.69 22.71
N GLU A 53 -1.24 -0.11 21.55
CA GLU A 53 -1.37 1.35 21.41
C GLU A 53 -2.38 1.90 22.43
N TYR A 54 -3.52 1.24 22.60
CA TYR A 54 -4.54 1.66 23.56
C TYR A 54 -4.02 1.68 25.01
N MET A 55 -3.34 0.63 25.41
CA MET A 55 -2.84 0.50 26.78
C MET A 55 -1.68 1.44 27.06
N LEU A 56 -0.72 1.53 26.13
CA LEU A 56 0.44 2.43 26.23
C LEU A 56 0.02 3.91 26.24
N SER A 57 -0.99 4.29 25.46
CA SER A 57 -1.53 5.67 25.45
C SER A 57 -2.16 6.09 26.77
N ARG A 58 -2.57 5.10 27.59
CA ARG A 58 -3.11 5.31 28.95
C ARG A 58 -2.04 5.20 30.05
N GLY A 59 -0.77 5.01 29.65
CA GLY A 59 0.38 4.96 30.57
C GLY A 59 0.65 3.58 31.18
N PHE A 60 0.02 2.51 30.68
CA PHE A 60 0.29 1.15 31.16
C PHE A 60 1.50 0.58 30.42
N ALA A 61 2.47 0.06 31.19
CA ALA A 61 3.63 -0.57 30.62
C ALA A 61 3.31 -2.01 30.18
N GLU A 62 3.82 -2.38 29.00
CA GLU A 62 3.72 -3.74 28.47
C GLU A 62 4.63 -4.70 29.24
N ALA A 63 4.12 -5.87 29.53
CA ALA A 63 4.85 -7.03 30.02
C ALA A 63 4.36 -8.30 29.32
N HIS A 64 5.13 -9.35 29.37
CA HIS A 64 4.75 -10.64 28.81
C HIS A 64 4.76 -11.72 29.89
N TYR A 65 3.76 -12.57 29.85
CA TYR A 65 3.75 -13.79 30.63
C TYR A 65 3.30 -14.95 29.74
N LYS A 66 4.26 -15.74 29.26
CA LYS A 66 4.03 -16.82 28.28
C LYS A 66 3.30 -16.30 27.04
N ASP A 67 2.11 -16.80 26.77
CA ASP A 67 1.29 -16.43 25.61
C ASP A 67 0.37 -15.21 25.88
N PHE A 68 0.52 -14.56 27.05
CA PHE A 68 -0.26 -13.40 27.42
C PHE A 68 0.49 -12.10 27.23
N LEU A 69 -0.18 -11.13 26.67
CA LEU A 69 0.18 -9.72 26.74
C LEU A 69 -0.38 -9.17 28.06
N VAL A 70 0.48 -8.65 28.92
CA VAL A 70 0.11 -8.27 30.29
C VAL A 70 0.29 -6.80 30.52
N PHE A 71 -0.70 -6.16 31.13
CA PHE A 71 -0.60 -4.80 31.62
C PHE A 71 -0.92 -4.76 33.11
N ARG A 72 -0.04 -4.10 33.88
CA ARG A 72 -0.13 -4.09 35.34
C ARG A 72 -0.98 -2.94 35.85
N SER A 73 -1.71 -3.19 36.94
CA SER A 73 -2.47 -2.17 37.68
C SER A 73 -3.49 -1.41 36.82
N VAL A 74 -4.23 -2.12 35.97
CA VAL A 74 -5.23 -1.55 35.09
C VAL A 74 -6.55 -1.35 35.85
N PRO A 75 -7.12 -0.13 35.93
CA PRO A 75 -8.47 0.07 36.42
C PRO A 75 -9.44 -0.40 35.32
N LEU A 76 -10.14 -1.50 35.57
CA LEU A 76 -11.09 -2.05 34.61
C LEU A 76 -12.43 -1.31 34.65
N ASP A 77 -12.71 -0.59 35.72
CA ASP A 77 -13.86 0.34 35.85
C ASP A 77 -13.39 1.74 36.24
N ALA A 78 -13.99 2.75 35.61
CA ALA A 78 -13.69 4.15 35.87
C ALA A 78 -14.14 4.62 37.26
N GLY A 79 -15.06 3.89 37.89
CA GLY A 79 -15.63 4.18 39.23
C GLY A 79 -15.01 3.37 40.39
N ASP A 80 -14.17 2.38 40.07
CA ASP A 80 -13.58 1.50 41.08
C ASP A 80 -12.10 1.87 41.31
N SER A 81 -11.74 2.09 42.58
CA SER A 81 -10.34 2.31 43.00
C SER A 81 -9.47 1.06 42.90
N ARG A 82 -10.09 -0.10 42.68
CA ARG A 82 -9.38 -1.38 42.50
C ARG A 82 -8.73 -1.43 41.12
N SER A 83 -7.51 -1.89 41.11
CA SER A 83 -6.76 -2.15 39.87
C SER A 83 -6.38 -3.61 39.80
N SER A 84 -6.56 -4.22 38.64
CA SER A 84 -6.18 -5.61 38.37
C SER A 84 -5.01 -5.67 37.40
N ASP A 85 -4.30 -6.75 37.36
CA ASP A 85 -3.39 -7.04 36.27
C ASP A 85 -4.18 -7.65 35.11
N ALA A 86 -4.15 -6.98 33.96
CA ALA A 86 -4.92 -7.35 32.77
C ALA A 86 -4.10 -8.31 31.90
N TYR A 87 -4.49 -9.56 31.81
CA TYR A 87 -3.88 -10.58 30.97
C TYR A 87 -4.72 -10.75 29.69
N PHE A 88 -4.17 -10.35 28.57
CA PHE A 88 -4.80 -10.49 27.25
C PHE A 88 -4.25 -11.72 26.53
N SER A 89 -5.13 -12.64 26.15
CA SER A 89 -4.87 -13.65 25.14
C SER A 89 -5.50 -13.19 23.84
N ILE A 90 -4.71 -13.04 22.81
CA ILE A 90 -5.14 -12.55 21.48
C ILE A 90 -4.77 -13.65 20.51
N VAL A 91 -5.76 -14.26 19.89
CA VAL A 91 -5.57 -15.41 19.01
C VAL A 91 -6.48 -15.34 17.80
N GLN A 92 -6.00 -15.78 16.67
CA GLN A 92 -6.80 -15.97 15.48
C GLN A 92 -7.90 -16.99 15.73
N LYS A 93 -9.13 -16.73 15.26
CA LYS A 93 -10.28 -17.63 15.50
C LYS A 93 -10.07 -19.02 14.91
N SER A 94 -9.53 -19.10 13.68
CA SER A 94 -9.19 -20.37 13.04
C SER A 94 -8.23 -20.13 11.85
N HIS A 95 -7.60 -21.19 11.35
CA HIS A 95 -6.74 -21.11 10.16
C HIS A 95 -7.50 -20.67 8.88
N SER A 96 -8.80 -20.90 8.82
CA SER A 96 -9.65 -20.49 7.69
C SER A 96 -10.19 -19.06 7.83
N GLU A 97 -10.24 -18.52 9.05
CA GLU A 97 -10.77 -17.18 9.36
C GLU A 97 -9.65 -16.27 9.88
N LYS A 98 -8.67 -16.02 9.02
CA LYS A 98 -7.46 -15.23 9.37
C LYS A 98 -7.75 -13.78 9.73
N ASP A 99 -8.86 -13.24 9.24
CA ASP A 99 -9.28 -11.86 9.47
C ASP A 99 -10.20 -11.72 10.69
N ILE A 100 -10.33 -12.79 11.51
CA ILE A 100 -11.13 -12.77 12.72
C ILE A 100 -10.26 -13.16 13.91
N THR A 101 -10.24 -12.30 14.92
CA THR A 101 -9.47 -12.49 16.14
C THR A 101 -10.38 -12.56 17.35
N ILE A 102 -10.07 -13.46 18.27
CA ILE A 102 -10.68 -13.54 19.59
C ILE A 102 -9.71 -12.94 20.60
N ILE A 103 -10.19 -11.97 21.35
CA ILE A 103 -9.47 -11.36 22.46
C ILE A 103 -10.12 -11.85 23.73
N SER A 104 -9.34 -12.47 24.61
CA SER A 104 -9.75 -12.87 25.94
C SER A 104 -9.03 -12.03 26.97
N LEU A 105 -9.77 -11.42 27.88
CA LEU A 105 -9.26 -10.63 29.00
C LEU A 105 -9.53 -11.36 30.30
N LEU A 106 -8.43 -11.66 31.00
CA LEU A 106 -8.45 -12.30 32.31
C LEU A 106 -7.96 -11.28 33.35
N PRO A 107 -8.82 -10.78 34.21
CA PRO A 107 -8.43 -9.94 35.35
C PRO A 107 -7.76 -10.80 36.43
N VAL A 108 -6.59 -10.44 36.84
CA VAL A 108 -5.80 -11.10 37.88
C VAL A 108 -5.55 -10.10 39.01
N LYS A 109 -5.61 -10.55 40.25
CA LYS A 109 -5.31 -9.69 41.40
C LYS A 109 -3.93 -9.05 41.27
N LYS A 110 -3.89 -7.78 41.59
CA LYS A 110 -2.70 -6.95 41.41
C LYS A 110 -1.46 -7.57 42.08
N GLY A 111 -0.42 -7.74 41.26
CA GLY A 111 0.88 -8.24 41.74
C GLY A 111 0.95 -9.74 41.96
N GLU A 112 -0.13 -10.48 41.72
CA GLU A 112 -0.14 -11.93 41.80
C GLU A 112 0.24 -12.58 40.46
N THR A 113 0.78 -13.80 40.53
CA THR A 113 0.98 -14.63 39.34
C THR A 113 -0.32 -15.34 39.01
N LEU A 114 -0.52 -15.70 37.75
CA LEU A 114 -1.73 -16.36 37.27
C LEU A 114 -1.87 -17.76 37.89
N THR A 115 -2.81 -17.88 38.80
CA THR A 115 -3.30 -19.12 39.42
C THR A 115 -4.83 -19.09 39.54
N PRO A 116 -5.52 -20.22 39.73
CA PRO A 116 -6.99 -20.18 39.93
C PRO A 116 -7.42 -19.28 41.09
N ALA A 117 -6.61 -19.18 42.14
CA ALA A 117 -6.91 -18.35 43.32
C ALA A 117 -6.66 -16.86 43.12
N SER A 118 -5.82 -16.50 42.12
CA SER A 118 -5.48 -15.11 41.80
C SER A 118 -6.47 -14.47 40.82
N VAL A 119 -7.35 -15.25 40.18
CA VAL A 119 -8.38 -14.71 39.30
C VAL A 119 -9.40 -13.93 40.12
N GLU A 120 -9.72 -12.76 39.64
CA GLU A 120 -10.70 -11.87 40.23
C GLU A 120 -12.13 -12.50 40.21
N ASP A 121 -13.02 -11.98 41.01
CA ASP A 121 -14.38 -12.45 41.14
C ASP A 121 -15.25 -12.16 39.90
N SER A 122 -16.52 -12.58 39.94
CA SER A 122 -17.49 -12.37 38.87
C SER A 122 -17.80 -10.90 38.61
N SER A 123 -17.55 -10.00 39.58
CA SER A 123 -17.77 -8.57 39.41
C SER A 123 -16.68 -7.97 38.51
N SER A 124 -15.44 -8.35 38.75
CA SER A 124 -14.29 -7.94 37.89
C SER A 124 -14.40 -8.48 36.47
N LEU A 125 -14.99 -9.66 36.28
CA LEU A 125 -15.27 -10.21 34.95
C LEU A 125 -16.30 -9.36 34.20
N ARG A 126 -17.30 -8.80 34.87
CA ARG A 126 -18.28 -7.88 34.28
C ARG A 126 -17.62 -6.56 33.85
N PHE A 127 -16.71 -6.02 34.64
CA PHE A 127 -15.91 -4.86 34.26
C PHE A 127 -14.99 -5.16 33.08
N ALA A 128 -14.39 -6.35 33.03
CA ALA A 128 -13.58 -6.78 31.89
C ALA A 128 -14.39 -6.85 30.58
N LEU A 129 -15.67 -7.28 30.63
CA LEU A 129 -16.56 -7.23 29.46
C LEU A 129 -16.76 -5.78 28.99
N SER A 130 -17.14 -4.87 29.87
CA SER A 130 -17.34 -3.46 29.54
C SER A 130 -16.06 -2.82 29.02
N TYR A 131 -14.91 -3.21 29.57
CA TYR A 131 -13.59 -2.74 29.12
C TYR A 131 -13.29 -3.18 27.68
N LEU A 132 -13.53 -4.44 27.34
CA LEU A 132 -13.38 -4.94 25.97
C LEU A 132 -14.32 -4.24 24.99
N ASP A 133 -15.58 -4.00 25.40
CA ASP A 133 -16.52 -3.24 24.56
C ASP A 133 -16.03 -1.81 24.29
N SER A 134 -15.42 -1.15 25.28
CA SER A 134 -14.84 0.18 25.10
C SER A 134 -13.61 0.17 24.15
N MET A 135 -12.81 -0.89 24.19
CA MET A 135 -11.65 -1.05 23.32
C MET A 135 -12.03 -1.30 21.85
N ARG A 136 -13.23 -1.84 21.59
CA ARG A 136 -13.68 -2.13 20.22
C ARG A 136 -13.60 -0.92 19.30
N TYR A 137 -14.03 0.23 19.80
CA TYR A 137 -13.96 1.49 19.05
C TYR A 137 -12.51 1.87 18.67
N HIS A 138 -11.61 1.71 19.63
CA HIS A 138 -10.18 1.99 19.40
C HIS A 138 -9.59 1.03 18.36
N MET A 139 -9.89 -0.27 18.46
CA MET A 139 -9.44 -1.26 17.48
C MET A 139 -9.95 -0.96 16.06
N HIS A 140 -11.21 -0.54 15.93
CA HIS A 140 -11.78 -0.13 14.66
C HIS A 140 -11.08 1.10 14.08
N SER A 141 -10.90 2.13 14.91
CA SER A 141 -10.15 3.35 14.51
C SER A 141 -8.71 3.03 14.11
N TYR A 142 -8.03 2.17 14.87
CA TYR A 142 -6.67 1.73 14.57
C TYR A 142 -6.59 1.00 13.22
N SER A 143 -7.50 0.07 12.96
CA SER A 143 -7.56 -0.66 11.70
C SER A 143 -7.72 0.28 10.50
N ILE A 144 -8.62 1.28 10.59
CA ILE A 144 -8.78 2.29 9.53
C ILE A 144 -7.50 3.12 9.35
N LYS A 145 -6.83 3.52 10.44
CA LYS A 145 -5.55 4.24 10.35
C LYS A 145 -4.49 3.42 9.60
N GLN A 146 -4.39 2.11 9.86
CA GLN A 146 -3.47 1.23 9.14
C GLN A 146 -3.81 1.13 7.65
N GLN A 147 -5.10 1.03 7.30
CA GLN A 147 -5.56 1.05 5.92
C GLN A 147 -5.21 2.38 5.22
N ILE A 148 -5.39 3.51 5.90
CA ILE A 148 -5.00 4.84 5.39
C ILE A 148 -3.49 4.89 5.10
N LEU A 149 -2.65 4.41 6.01
CA LEU A 149 -1.20 4.38 5.84
C LEU A 149 -0.78 3.50 4.65
N ALA A 150 -1.39 2.33 4.50
CA ALA A 150 -1.15 1.43 3.37
C ALA A 150 -1.58 2.07 2.04
N GLN A 151 -2.76 2.67 2.02
CA GLN A 151 -3.31 3.34 0.82
C GLN A 151 -2.49 4.59 0.45
N GLN A 152 -2.02 5.35 1.43
CA GLN A 152 -1.15 6.51 1.18
C GLN A 152 0.16 6.08 0.51
N LYS A 153 0.80 5.00 1.00
CA LYS A 153 2.00 4.44 0.38
C LYS A 153 1.76 4.01 -1.08
N LEU A 154 0.59 3.45 -1.36
CA LEU A 154 0.20 3.08 -2.73
C LEU A 154 0.08 4.33 -3.63
N VAL A 155 -0.64 5.35 -3.17
CA VAL A 155 -0.79 6.64 -3.87
C VAL A 155 0.57 7.27 -4.16
N ASP A 156 1.47 7.30 -3.19
CA ASP A 156 2.81 7.88 -3.36
C ASP A 156 3.67 7.10 -4.36
N LYS A 157 3.55 5.76 -4.36
CA LYS A 157 4.21 4.91 -5.35
C LYS A 157 3.72 5.19 -6.78
N ILE A 158 2.41 5.35 -6.95
CA ILE A 158 1.82 5.66 -8.27
C ILE A 158 2.27 7.05 -8.73
N LYS A 159 2.26 8.06 -7.85
CA LYS A 159 2.80 9.41 -8.15
C LYS A 159 4.25 9.36 -8.65
N SER A 160 5.09 8.60 -7.97
CA SER A 160 6.49 8.44 -8.37
C SER A 160 6.62 7.82 -9.77
N LYS A 161 5.81 6.80 -10.08
CA LYS A 161 5.78 6.19 -11.41
C LYS A 161 5.31 7.17 -12.49
N MET A 162 4.26 7.93 -12.20
CA MET A 162 3.77 8.97 -13.13
C MET A 162 4.82 10.04 -13.42
N LEU A 163 5.63 10.42 -12.42
CA LEU A 163 6.72 11.37 -12.61
C LEU A 163 7.79 10.81 -13.53
N VAL A 164 8.18 9.55 -13.40
CA VAL A 164 9.12 8.87 -14.31
C VAL A 164 8.58 8.88 -15.73
N LEU A 165 7.35 8.43 -15.95
CA LEU A 165 6.72 8.43 -17.27
C LEU A 165 6.64 9.83 -17.90
N LYS A 166 6.40 10.86 -17.09
CA LYS A 166 6.42 12.26 -17.55
C LYS A 166 7.80 12.69 -18.03
N ASN A 167 8.86 12.34 -17.31
CA ASN A 167 10.24 12.66 -17.66
C ASN A 167 10.64 11.92 -18.94
N ASP A 168 10.34 10.62 -19.03
CA ASP A 168 10.60 9.80 -20.21
C ASP A 168 9.92 10.38 -21.46
N SER A 169 8.65 10.83 -21.31
CA SER A 169 7.93 11.53 -22.40
C SER A 169 8.66 12.79 -22.86
N GLY A 170 9.20 13.57 -21.91
CA GLY A 170 9.99 14.77 -22.23
C GLY A 170 11.28 14.45 -22.99
N ASP A 171 11.96 13.38 -22.62
CA ASP A 171 13.20 12.98 -23.27
C ASP A 171 12.96 12.36 -24.65
N LEU A 172 11.88 11.56 -24.80
CA LEU A 172 11.45 11.06 -26.10
C LEU A 172 11.09 12.21 -27.05
N ALA A 173 10.37 13.23 -26.57
CA ALA A 173 10.04 14.40 -27.38
C ALA A 173 11.29 15.20 -27.83
N LYS A 174 12.33 15.29 -27.00
CA LYS A 174 13.61 15.91 -27.39
C LYS A 174 14.30 15.09 -28.48
N LYS A 175 14.38 13.77 -28.34
CA LYS A 175 14.98 12.88 -29.34
C LYS A 175 14.26 12.97 -30.69
N ILE A 176 12.92 12.97 -30.67
CA ILE A 176 12.10 13.13 -31.88
C ILE A 176 12.46 14.43 -32.60
N ARG A 177 12.49 15.56 -31.88
CA ARG A 177 12.84 16.86 -32.48
C ARG A 177 14.25 16.88 -33.07
N SER A 178 15.23 16.25 -32.38
CA SER A 178 16.60 16.14 -32.89
C SER A 178 16.63 15.41 -34.22
N TYR A 179 16.02 14.22 -34.29
CA TYR A 179 16.01 13.45 -35.54
C TYR A 179 15.15 14.07 -36.64
N GLU A 180 14.09 14.80 -36.33
CA GLU A 180 13.36 15.60 -37.31
C GLU A 180 14.24 16.71 -37.93
N SER A 181 15.07 17.35 -37.08
CA SER A 181 16.01 18.36 -37.53
C SER A 181 17.16 17.76 -38.39
N GLU A 182 17.71 16.60 -37.94
CA GLU A 182 18.76 15.88 -38.67
C GLU A 182 18.25 15.42 -40.05
N LEU A 183 17.02 14.89 -40.11
CA LEU A 183 16.38 14.48 -41.35
C LEU A 183 16.15 15.66 -42.30
N ALA A 184 15.71 16.81 -41.77
CA ALA A 184 15.52 18.00 -42.56
C ALA A 184 16.86 18.56 -43.14
N GLN A 185 17.93 18.50 -42.36
CA GLN A 185 19.25 18.88 -42.80
C GLN A 185 19.79 17.90 -43.86
N ASN A 186 19.67 16.60 -43.62
CA ASN A 186 20.07 15.56 -44.55
C ASN A 186 19.41 15.72 -45.95
N LYS A 187 18.09 16.03 -45.98
CA LYS A 187 17.37 16.32 -47.23
C LYS A 187 17.97 17.51 -48.00
N LYS A 188 18.30 18.59 -47.28
CA LYS A 188 18.96 19.76 -47.91
C LYS A 188 20.35 19.39 -48.48
N ASP A 189 21.07 18.55 -47.75
CA ASP A 189 22.42 18.10 -48.21
C ASP A 189 22.31 17.17 -49.42
N GLN A 190 21.28 16.31 -49.51
CA GLN A 190 20.97 15.51 -50.69
C GLN A 190 20.61 16.39 -51.90
N GLU A 191 19.78 17.42 -51.71
CA GLU A 191 19.45 18.38 -52.78
C GLU A 191 20.69 19.11 -53.29
N LYS A 192 21.57 19.51 -52.38
CA LYS A 192 22.87 20.14 -52.74
C LYS A 192 23.75 19.17 -53.52
N GLN A 193 23.86 17.92 -53.04
CA GLN A 193 24.68 16.89 -53.67
C GLN A 193 24.13 16.53 -55.07
N THR A 194 22.80 16.49 -55.26
CA THR A 194 22.15 16.29 -56.55
C THR A 194 22.56 17.39 -57.56
N ARG A 195 22.55 18.66 -57.12
CA ARG A 195 22.96 19.80 -57.97
C ARG A 195 24.44 19.70 -58.32
N GLU A 196 25.29 19.32 -57.36
CA GLU A 196 26.72 19.12 -57.59
C GLU A 196 26.96 18.03 -58.66
N ILE A 197 26.33 16.88 -58.55
CA ILE A 197 26.40 15.78 -59.54
C ILE A 197 25.96 16.26 -60.92
N SER A 198 24.82 16.97 -60.96
CA SER A 198 24.27 17.48 -62.24
C SER A 198 25.14 18.52 -62.92
N SER A 199 26.02 19.21 -62.18
CA SER A 199 26.93 20.23 -62.74
C SER A 199 28.29 19.68 -63.12
N MET A 200 28.62 18.41 -62.82
CA MET A 200 29.90 17.81 -63.13
C MET A 200 30.03 17.48 -64.60
N SER A 201 31.26 17.64 -65.14
CA SER A 201 31.62 17.32 -66.54
C SER A 201 31.62 15.79 -66.75
N VAL A 202 31.11 15.34 -67.89
CA VAL A 202 31.04 13.89 -68.24
C VAL A 202 32.45 13.25 -68.28
N GLY A 203 33.52 14.03 -68.35
CA GLY A 203 34.95 13.56 -68.36
C GLY A 203 35.56 13.42 -66.96
N ASP A 204 34.85 13.79 -65.84
CA ASP A 204 35.40 13.68 -64.50
C ASP A 204 34.78 12.42 -63.76
N GLU A 205 35.17 11.23 -64.24
CA GLU A 205 34.73 9.97 -63.71
C GLU A 205 35.09 9.81 -62.22
N SER A 206 36.25 10.26 -61.77
CA SER A 206 36.67 10.16 -60.37
C SER A 206 35.87 11.09 -59.46
N GLY A 207 35.55 12.30 -59.93
CA GLY A 207 34.70 13.23 -59.22
C GLY A 207 33.27 12.71 -59.06
N LEU A 208 32.71 12.24 -60.18
CA LEU A 208 31.38 11.61 -60.19
C LEU A 208 31.26 10.41 -59.24
N ALA A 209 32.24 9.49 -59.23
CA ALA A 209 32.22 8.33 -58.34
C ALA A 209 32.23 8.75 -56.85
N LYS A 210 33.03 9.76 -56.47
CA LYS A 210 33.05 10.30 -55.11
C LYS A 210 31.72 10.98 -54.73
N ALA A 211 31.14 11.71 -55.68
CA ALA A 211 29.88 12.41 -55.48
C ALA A 211 28.72 11.42 -55.27
N HIS A 212 28.69 10.34 -56.07
CA HIS A 212 27.70 9.26 -55.87
C HIS A 212 27.88 8.56 -54.51
N LYS A 213 29.12 8.19 -54.14
CA LYS A 213 29.37 7.58 -52.81
C LYS A 213 28.89 8.47 -51.64
N LYS A 214 29.05 9.80 -51.81
CA LYS A 214 28.52 10.74 -50.78
C LYS A 214 27.01 10.76 -50.78
N MET A 215 26.36 10.70 -51.92
CA MET A 215 24.90 10.57 -52.01
C MET A 215 24.39 9.29 -51.36
N ASP A 216 25.03 8.17 -51.65
CA ASP A 216 24.67 6.88 -51.04
C ASP A 216 24.71 6.95 -49.50
N LYS A 217 25.78 7.55 -48.97
CA LYS A 217 25.88 7.76 -47.52
C LYS A 217 24.73 8.62 -46.96
N LEU A 218 24.37 9.70 -47.66
CA LEU A 218 23.25 10.56 -47.24
C LEU A 218 21.91 9.80 -47.26
N MET A 219 21.72 8.90 -48.22
CA MET A 219 20.51 8.05 -48.29
C MET A 219 20.49 7.01 -47.16
N ASP A 220 21.63 6.42 -46.83
CA ASP A 220 21.75 5.49 -45.67
C ASP A 220 21.45 6.21 -44.36
N ASP A 221 22.05 7.39 -44.15
CA ASP A 221 21.81 8.25 -42.99
C ASP A 221 20.30 8.63 -42.88
N GLN A 222 19.66 8.96 -44.01
CA GLN A 222 18.20 9.24 -44.04
C GLN A 222 17.40 8.05 -43.56
N THR A 223 17.71 6.86 -44.09
CA THR A 223 17.02 5.63 -43.73
C THR A 223 17.14 5.35 -42.22
N ASP A 224 18.33 5.57 -41.66
CA ASP A 224 18.60 5.41 -40.21
C ASP A 224 17.81 6.42 -39.38
N TYR A 225 17.77 7.69 -39.78
CA TYR A 225 17.00 8.73 -39.08
C TYR A 225 15.49 8.44 -39.11
N GLU A 226 14.97 8.03 -40.25
CA GLU A 226 13.55 7.67 -40.39
C GLU A 226 13.19 6.47 -39.52
N LYS A 227 14.06 5.47 -39.42
CA LYS A 227 13.87 4.32 -38.54
C LYS A 227 13.87 4.71 -37.08
N LYS A 228 14.83 5.51 -36.65
CA LYS A 228 14.91 6.00 -35.25
C LYS A 228 13.69 6.85 -34.90
N LEU A 229 13.27 7.72 -35.81
CA LEU A 229 12.10 8.58 -35.63
C LEU A 229 10.83 7.78 -35.45
N ARG A 230 10.62 6.73 -36.26
CA ARG A 230 9.46 5.82 -36.11
C ARG A 230 9.48 5.13 -34.74
N ASN A 231 10.65 4.62 -34.32
CA ASN A 231 10.78 3.93 -33.05
C ASN A 231 10.45 4.86 -31.87
N TYR A 232 11.03 6.07 -31.84
CA TYR A 232 10.77 7.03 -30.76
C TYR A 232 9.32 7.53 -30.74
N LYS A 233 8.67 7.68 -31.90
CA LYS A 233 7.24 8.02 -31.96
C LYS A 233 6.38 6.90 -31.39
N ALA A 234 6.67 5.63 -31.70
CA ALA A 234 5.97 4.49 -31.14
C ALA A 234 6.20 4.36 -29.62
N GLU A 235 7.42 4.63 -29.14
CA GLU A 235 7.72 4.65 -27.71
C GLU A 235 6.96 5.78 -26.98
N LEU A 236 6.84 6.95 -27.60
CA LEU A 236 6.10 8.08 -27.04
C LEU A 236 4.60 7.80 -26.96
N GLU A 237 4.03 7.15 -27.98
CA GLU A 237 2.65 6.72 -27.98
C GLU A 237 2.36 5.73 -26.83
N LYS A 238 3.20 4.70 -26.71
CA LYS A 238 3.11 3.74 -25.60
C LYS A 238 3.24 4.41 -24.22
N ASN A 239 4.19 5.34 -24.08
CA ASN A 239 4.35 6.10 -22.83
C ASN A 239 3.09 6.91 -22.50
N THR A 240 2.43 7.46 -23.51
CA THR A 240 1.18 8.20 -23.33
C THR A 240 0.03 7.29 -22.87
N GLU A 241 -0.08 6.08 -23.43
CA GLU A 241 -1.04 5.07 -22.98
C GLU A 241 -0.76 4.64 -21.53
N ASP A 242 0.50 4.38 -21.20
CA ASP A 242 0.92 4.02 -19.85
C ASP A 242 0.58 5.13 -18.85
N ARG A 243 0.81 6.40 -19.21
CA ARG A 243 0.45 7.56 -18.37
C ARG A 243 -1.05 7.67 -18.14
N THR A 244 -1.85 7.45 -19.16
CA THR A 244 -3.33 7.47 -19.06
C THR A 244 -3.81 6.35 -18.12
N THR A 245 -3.22 5.18 -18.24
CA THR A 245 -3.51 4.03 -17.37
C THR A 245 -3.14 4.33 -15.90
N GLU A 246 -1.93 4.84 -15.65
CA GLU A 246 -1.50 5.18 -14.30
C GLU A 246 -2.33 6.33 -13.69
N GLN A 247 -2.78 7.29 -14.49
CA GLN A 247 -3.69 8.34 -14.01
C GLN A 247 -5.01 7.75 -13.50
N SER A 248 -5.63 6.83 -14.24
CA SER A 248 -6.86 6.15 -13.81
C SER A 248 -6.66 5.36 -12.51
N ILE A 249 -5.52 4.67 -12.38
CA ILE A 249 -5.17 3.93 -11.15
C ILE A 249 -4.98 4.92 -9.98
N PHE A 250 -4.32 6.04 -10.22
CA PHE A 250 -4.14 7.11 -9.23
C PHE A 250 -5.47 7.67 -8.74
N ASP A 251 -6.37 8.01 -9.64
CA ASP A 251 -7.67 8.59 -9.30
C ASP A 251 -8.49 7.62 -8.44
N THR A 252 -8.46 6.33 -8.79
CA THR A 252 -9.11 5.26 -8.02
C THR A 252 -8.49 5.13 -6.62
N ALA A 253 -7.16 5.05 -6.54
CA ALA A 253 -6.46 4.90 -5.28
C ALA A 253 -6.65 6.13 -4.36
N ASN A 254 -6.65 7.32 -4.92
CA ASN A 254 -6.86 8.55 -4.18
C ASN A 254 -8.31 8.67 -3.67
N SER A 255 -9.29 8.27 -4.46
CA SER A 255 -10.71 8.22 -4.04
C SER A 255 -10.89 7.25 -2.86
N GLN A 256 -10.26 6.08 -2.90
CA GLN A 256 -10.27 5.13 -1.79
C GLN A 256 -9.63 5.70 -0.52
N LEU A 257 -8.50 6.42 -0.66
CA LEU A 257 -7.85 7.09 0.45
C LEU A 257 -8.76 8.13 1.13
N GLU A 258 -9.44 8.96 0.34
CA GLU A 258 -10.36 9.96 0.86
C GLU A 258 -11.59 9.31 1.53
N ALA A 259 -12.11 8.22 0.98
CA ALA A 259 -13.19 7.45 1.60
C ALA A 259 -12.78 6.87 2.98
N LEU A 260 -11.54 6.36 3.11
CA LEU A 260 -11.02 5.87 4.40
C LEU A 260 -10.86 7.02 5.41
N LYS A 261 -10.33 8.17 4.99
CA LYS A 261 -10.21 9.35 5.85
C LYS A 261 -11.57 9.83 6.36
N LYS A 262 -12.58 9.85 5.47
CA LYS A 262 -13.95 10.20 5.84
C LYS A 262 -14.50 9.20 6.86
N ARG A 263 -14.37 7.89 6.63
CA ARG A 263 -14.79 6.86 7.60
C ARG A 263 -14.14 7.05 8.97
N LEU A 264 -12.85 7.43 9.01
CA LEU A 264 -12.17 7.72 10.29
C LEU A 264 -12.72 8.96 10.97
N ALA A 265 -13.08 10.00 10.20
CA ALA A 265 -13.69 11.22 10.74
C ALA A 265 -15.10 10.98 11.30
N ASP A 266 -15.89 10.15 10.62
CA ASP A 266 -17.25 9.78 11.02
C ASP A 266 -17.30 8.91 12.30
N LEU A 267 -16.15 8.38 12.74
CA LEU A 267 -16.01 7.65 13.99
C LEU A 267 -15.80 8.57 15.22
N LYS A 268 -15.53 9.83 15.05
CA LYS A 268 -15.35 10.79 16.16
C LYS A 268 -16.67 11.35 16.64
#